data_bfca404b6c845c61c98c42ed804b2293
#
_entry.id   bfca404b6c845c61c98c42ed804b2293
#
_cell.length_a   1.000
_cell.length_b   1.000
_cell.length_c   1.000
_cell.angle_alpha   90.00
_cell.angle_beta   90.00
_cell.angle_gamma   90.00
#
_symmetry.space_group_name_H-M   'P 1'
#
loop_
_entity.id
_entity.type
_entity.pdbx_description
1 polymer ?
#
loop_
_entity_poly.entity_id
_entity_poly.type
_entity_poly.pdbx_seq_one_letter_code
_entity_poly.pdbx_strand_id
1 'polypeptide(L)'
;KIKSVHKVVEKKPDVIRSPYRDKNYIIYIICVFLYAFTFFQLFTTQPVYFKRELNLAETSIGILMALNGLVITAFEMVIVHSIDGKRNTLQLISLGSVLLGLSYLIFNLFPGGFILALISTLICVVGEIFSLPFMNSHAMSRTNAHNRGQYAGLFTMAWAVAQVLGPAAGSQIAYNFGFATMWWIMGGTFLIAAIGFSYL
;
A
#
# COMPACT_ATOMS: atom_id res chain seq x y z
N LYS A 1 -3.75 8.24 -60.32
CA LYS A 1 -3.09 7.05 -59.68
C LYS A 1 -2.09 7.58 -58.65
N ILE A 2 -2.50 7.66 -57.40
CA ILE A 2 -1.59 7.98 -56.28
C ILE A 2 -1.48 6.72 -55.46
N LYS A 3 -0.35 6.04 -55.55
CA LYS A 3 0.03 4.95 -54.65
C LYS A 3 0.49 5.57 -53.32
N SER A 4 -0.34 5.54 -52.29
CA SER A 4 0.10 5.81 -50.93
C SER A 4 0.93 4.63 -50.44
N VAL A 5 2.23 4.82 -50.39
CA VAL A 5 3.16 3.90 -49.74
C VAL A 5 2.95 4.04 -48.22
N HIS A 6 2.19 3.14 -47.65
CA HIS A 6 2.21 2.96 -46.22
C HIS A 6 3.64 2.56 -45.80
N LYS A 7 4.39 3.53 -45.24
CA LYS A 7 5.61 3.21 -44.47
C LYS A 7 5.17 2.37 -43.26
N VAL A 8 5.43 1.08 -43.38
CA VAL A 8 5.42 0.19 -42.19
C VAL A 8 6.52 0.72 -41.30
N VAL A 9 6.14 1.39 -40.21
CA VAL A 9 7.07 1.75 -39.16
C VAL A 9 7.45 0.43 -38.50
N GLU A 10 8.63 -0.09 -38.81
CA GLU A 10 9.22 -1.21 -38.09
C GLU A 10 9.29 -0.82 -36.59
N LYS A 11 8.36 -1.32 -35.81
CA LYS A 11 8.46 -1.28 -34.36
C LYS A 11 9.74 -2.02 -33.98
N LYS A 12 10.73 -1.31 -33.44
CA LYS A 12 11.91 -1.95 -32.81
C LYS A 12 11.42 -3.10 -31.95
N PRO A 13 12.09 -4.27 -32.02
CA PRO A 13 11.69 -5.41 -31.22
C PRO A 13 11.69 -5.00 -29.75
N ASP A 14 10.54 -5.13 -29.12
CA ASP A 14 10.37 -4.91 -27.67
C ASP A 14 11.38 -5.84 -26.95
N VAL A 15 12.37 -5.25 -26.30
CA VAL A 15 13.33 -6.01 -25.52
C VAL A 15 12.55 -6.67 -24.38
N ILE A 16 12.35 -7.99 -24.47
CA ILE A 16 11.69 -8.79 -23.44
C ILE A 16 12.60 -8.77 -22.20
N ARG A 17 12.39 -7.82 -21.31
CA ARG A 17 13.07 -7.80 -20.03
C ARG A 17 12.31 -8.66 -19.03
N SER A 18 12.98 -9.64 -18.46
CA SER A 18 12.46 -10.40 -17.33
C SER A 18 12.39 -9.48 -16.10
N PRO A 19 11.30 -9.51 -15.30
CA PRO A 19 11.18 -8.72 -14.07
C PRO A 19 12.31 -9.01 -13.07
N TYR A 20 12.86 -10.21 -13.08
CA TYR A 20 13.98 -10.62 -12.21
C TYR A 20 15.33 -9.95 -12.57
N ARG A 21 15.45 -9.35 -13.74
CA ARG A 21 16.63 -8.59 -14.18
C ARG A 21 16.42 -7.08 -14.15
N ASP A 22 15.20 -6.62 -13.85
CA ASP A 22 14.89 -5.21 -13.67
C ASP A 22 15.13 -4.83 -12.20
N LYS A 23 16.31 -4.32 -11.89
CA LYS A 23 16.71 -3.94 -10.53
C LYS A 23 15.72 -2.97 -9.89
N ASN A 24 15.25 -1.96 -10.64
CA ASN A 24 14.31 -0.99 -10.12
C ASN A 24 12.96 -1.63 -9.79
N TYR A 25 12.53 -2.59 -10.61
CA TYR A 25 11.30 -3.33 -10.32
C TYR A 25 11.44 -4.24 -9.10
N ILE A 26 12.58 -4.88 -8.92
CA ILE A 26 12.83 -5.70 -7.71
C ILE A 26 12.81 -4.84 -6.45
N ILE A 27 13.46 -3.65 -6.46
CA ILE A 27 13.41 -2.72 -5.32
C ILE A 27 11.97 -2.28 -5.07
N TYR A 28 11.23 -1.96 -6.13
CA TYR A 28 9.80 -1.64 -6.04
C TYR A 28 8.99 -2.77 -5.38
N ILE A 29 9.19 -4.02 -5.77
CA ILE A 29 8.51 -5.19 -5.20
C ILE A 29 8.87 -5.40 -3.72
N ILE A 30 10.12 -5.15 -3.33
CA ILE A 30 10.51 -5.19 -1.91
C ILE A 30 9.76 -4.11 -1.11
N CYS A 31 9.68 -2.89 -1.65
CA CYS A 31 8.90 -1.82 -1.01
C CYS A 31 7.41 -2.16 -0.92
N VAL A 32 6.83 -2.75 -1.97
CA VAL A 32 5.44 -3.25 -1.99
C VAL A 32 5.24 -4.34 -0.93
N PHE A 33 6.18 -5.26 -0.80
CA PHE A 33 6.12 -6.29 0.25
C PHE A 33 6.13 -5.67 1.66
N LEU A 34 7.04 -4.75 1.95
CA LEU A 34 7.11 -4.05 3.24
C LEU A 34 5.82 -3.27 3.54
N TYR A 35 5.30 -2.58 2.53
CA TYR A 35 4.02 -1.89 2.62
C TYR A 35 2.88 -2.86 2.94
N ALA A 36 2.72 -3.92 2.14
CA ALA A 36 1.65 -4.89 2.30
C ALA A 36 1.76 -5.66 3.63
N PHE A 37 2.97 -6.02 4.05
CA PHE A 37 3.26 -6.68 5.32
C PHE A 37 2.70 -5.88 6.51
N THR A 38 2.90 -4.57 6.47
CA THR A 38 2.41 -3.67 7.52
C THR A 38 0.92 -3.36 7.35
N PHE A 39 0.46 -3.23 6.11
CA PHE A 39 -0.93 -2.91 5.77
C PHE A 39 -1.93 -3.95 6.33
N PHE A 40 -1.59 -5.23 6.29
CA PHE A 40 -2.48 -6.28 6.79
C PHE A 40 -2.72 -6.23 8.30
N GLN A 41 -1.97 -5.44 9.07
CA GLN A 41 -2.28 -5.19 10.48
C GLN A 41 -3.61 -4.46 10.67
N LEU A 42 -4.04 -3.68 9.69
CA LEU A 42 -5.33 -2.98 9.68
C LEU A 42 -6.50 -3.94 9.93
N PHE A 43 -6.45 -5.13 9.32
CA PHE A 43 -7.55 -6.10 9.39
C PHE A 43 -7.38 -7.15 10.49
N THR A 44 -6.21 -7.26 11.09
CA THR A 44 -5.88 -8.34 12.02
C THR A 44 -5.55 -7.82 13.42
N THR A 45 -4.45 -7.14 13.57
CA THR A 45 -3.92 -6.76 14.89
C THR A 45 -4.52 -5.44 15.39
N GLN A 46 -4.87 -4.52 14.50
CA GLN A 46 -5.46 -3.24 14.89
C GLN A 46 -6.84 -3.39 15.56
N PRO A 47 -7.78 -4.20 15.07
CA PRO A 47 -9.03 -4.45 15.80
C PRO A 47 -8.82 -5.07 17.18
N VAL A 48 -7.82 -5.95 17.32
CA VAL A 48 -7.45 -6.54 18.62
C VAL A 48 -6.90 -5.48 19.57
N TYR A 49 -6.06 -4.58 19.08
CA TYR A 49 -5.59 -3.41 19.83
C TYR A 49 -6.74 -2.52 20.28
N PHE A 50 -7.67 -2.19 19.38
CA PHE A 50 -8.85 -1.39 19.73
C PHE A 50 -9.68 -2.03 20.84
N LYS A 51 -9.82 -3.36 20.82
CA LYS A 51 -10.55 -4.10 21.86
C LYS A 51 -9.80 -4.14 23.18
N ARG A 52 -8.50 -4.47 23.15
CA ARG A 52 -7.72 -4.77 24.36
C ARG A 52 -7.15 -3.55 25.06
N GLU A 53 -6.60 -2.60 24.29
CA GLU A 53 -5.91 -1.44 24.83
C GLU A 53 -6.79 -0.19 24.88
N LEU A 54 -7.65 0.02 23.87
CA LEU A 54 -8.55 1.16 23.85
C LEU A 54 -9.91 0.86 24.50
N ASN A 55 -10.18 -0.40 24.90
CA ASN A 55 -11.42 -0.86 25.51
C ASN A 55 -12.68 -0.52 24.69
N LEU A 56 -12.57 -0.53 23.36
CA LEU A 56 -13.70 -0.21 22.50
C LEU A 56 -14.70 -1.38 22.40
N ALA A 57 -16.00 -1.04 22.36
CA ALA A 57 -17.03 -2.01 22.07
C ALA A 57 -16.88 -2.57 20.65
N GLU A 58 -17.24 -3.83 20.42
CA GLU A 58 -17.13 -4.49 19.10
C GLU A 58 -17.92 -3.75 18.02
N THR A 59 -19.07 -3.18 18.40
CA THR A 59 -19.87 -2.33 17.51
C THR A 59 -19.08 -1.10 17.04
N SER A 60 -18.34 -0.44 17.95
CA SER A 60 -17.50 0.72 17.60
C SER A 60 -16.36 0.33 16.65
N ILE A 61 -15.75 -0.83 16.89
CA ILE A 61 -14.70 -1.38 16.00
C ILE A 61 -15.29 -1.67 14.62
N GLY A 62 -16.46 -2.32 14.57
CA GLY A 62 -17.18 -2.58 13.31
C GLY A 62 -17.52 -1.31 12.55
N ILE A 63 -17.96 -0.24 13.24
CA ILE A 63 -18.24 1.07 12.63
C ILE A 63 -16.96 1.67 12.02
N LEU A 64 -15.83 1.63 12.72
CA LEU A 64 -14.55 2.13 12.20
C LEU A 64 -14.09 1.36 10.96
N MET A 65 -14.23 0.04 10.96
CA MET A 65 -13.91 -0.80 9.80
C MET A 65 -14.86 -0.52 8.61
N ALA A 66 -16.14 -0.37 8.87
CA ALA A 66 -17.13 0.00 7.85
C ALA A 66 -16.86 1.40 7.29
N LEU A 67 -16.50 2.36 8.14
CA LEU A 67 -16.14 3.72 7.75
C LEU A 67 -14.94 3.72 6.80
N ASN A 68 -13.90 2.92 7.09
CA ASN A 68 -12.75 2.76 6.21
C ASN A 68 -13.20 2.35 4.80
N GLY A 69 -13.94 1.25 4.66
CA GLY A 69 -14.42 0.76 3.36
C GLY A 69 -15.37 1.73 2.64
N LEU A 70 -16.30 2.38 3.38
CA LEU A 70 -17.26 3.32 2.80
C LEU A 70 -16.58 4.57 2.24
N VAL A 71 -15.62 5.15 2.98
CA VAL A 71 -14.90 6.35 2.53
C VAL A 71 -14.04 6.04 1.32
N ILE A 72 -13.34 4.89 1.29
CA ILE A 72 -12.60 4.46 0.12
C ILE A 72 -13.53 4.35 -1.09
N THR A 73 -14.63 3.60 -0.96
CA THR A 73 -15.58 3.38 -2.06
C THR A 73 -16.18 4.68 -2.59
N ALA A 74 -16.46 5.64 -1.70
CA ALA A 74 -17.08 6.92 -2.09
C ALA A 74 -16.09 7.89 -2.76
N PHE A 75 -14.85 7.93 -2.31
CA PHE A 75 -13.92 9.00 -2.68
C PHE A 75 -12.74 8.56 -3.55
N GLU A 76 -12.35 7.27 -3.53
CA GLU A 76 -11.18 6.78 -4.25
C GLU A 76 -11.22 7.15 -5.74
N MET A 77 -12.31 6.81 -6.45
CA MET A 77 -12.42 7.07 -7.89
C MET A 77 -12.36 8.56 -8.22
N VAL A 78 -12.99 9.42 -7.41
CA VAL A 78 -13.00 10.87 -7.61
C VAL A 78 -11.61 11.45 -7.41
N ILE A 79 -10.93 11.04 -6.34
CA ILE A 79 -9.59 11.54 -6.00
C ILE A 79 -8.57 11.04 -7.01
N VAL A 80 -8.60 9.74 -7.34
CA VAL A 80 -7.69 9.15 -8.33
C VAL A 80 -7.85 9.83 -9.68
N HIS A 81 -9.07 9.99 -10.20
CA HIS A 81 -9.31 10.67 -11.47
C HIS A 81 -8.84 12.13 -11.46
N SER A 82 -8.95 12.81 -10.34
CA SER A 82 -8.53 14.21 -10.21
C SER A 82 -7.01 14.40 -10.22
N ILE A 83 -6.25 13.38 -9.81
CA ILE A 83 -4.81 13.43 -9.59
C ILE A 83 -4.04 12.69 -10.69
N ASP A 84 -4.67 11.71 -11.33
CA ASP A 84 -4.04 10.89 -12.36
C ASP A 84 -3.42 11.74 -13.48
N GLY A 85 -2.20 11.38 -13.86
CA GLY A 85 -1.42 12.11 -14.85
C GLY A 85 -0.86 13.48 -14.43
N LYS A 86 -1.22 14.02 -13.23
CA LYS A 86 -0.74 15.34 -12.75
C LYS A 86 0.46 15.25 -11.81
N ARG A 87 0.68 14.12 -11.19
CA ARG A 87 1.75 13.90 -10.20
C ARG A 87 2.51 12.62 -10.51
N ASN A 88 3.75 12.56 -10.06
CA ASN A 88 4.54 11.34 -10.16
C ASN A 88 3.90 10.23 -9.30
N THR A 89 3.59 9.11 -9.91
CA THR A 89 2.93 7.94 -9.28
C THR A 89 3.69 7.46 -8.04
N LEU A 90 5.02 7.40 -8.10
CA LEU A 90 5.86 6.96 -6.97
C LEU A 90 5.82 7.95 -5.79
N GLN A 91 5.72 9.26 -6.08
CA GLN A 91 5.56 10.28 -5.03
C GLN A 91 4.21 10.15 -4.31
N LEU A 92 3.14 9.81 -5.05
CA LEU A 92 1.82 9.57 -4.44
C LEU A 92 1.85 8.33 -3.56
N ILE A 93 2.45 7.23 -4.03
CA ILE A 93 2.62 5.99 -3.24
C ILE A 93 3.44 6.28 -1.98
N SER A 94 4.53 7.04 -2.10
CA SER A 94 5.35 7.43 -0.96
C SER A 94 4.56 8.26 0.05
N LEU A 95 3.81 9.28 -0.41
CA LEU A 95 2.95 10.09 0.46
C LEU A 95 1.90 9.24 1.19
N GLY A 96 1.21 8.34 0.46
CA GLY A 96 0.26 7.42 1.06
C GLY A 96 0.89 6.51 2.11
N SER A 97 2.10 6.00 1.83
CA SER A 97 2.86 5.18 2.78
C SER A 97 3.26 5.96 4.04
N VAL A 98 3.64 7.24 3.91
CA VAL A 98 3.91 8.12 5.06
C VAL A 98 2.65 8.30 5.91
N LEU A 99 1.50 8.58 5.29
CA LEU A 99 0.23 8.73 6.01
C LEU A 99 -0.14 7.46 6.76
N LEU A 100 0.00 6.28 6.14
CA LEU A 100 -0.23 5.00 6.80
C LEU A 100 0.75 4.77 7.96
N GLY A 101 2.02 5.12 7.80
CA GLY A 101 2.99 5.08 8.89
C GLY A 101 2.58 5.98 10.06
N LEU A 102 2.17 7.21 9.78
CA LEU A 102 1.69 8.16 10.79
C LEU A 102 0.44 7.64 11.50
N SER A 103 -0.51 7.01 10.77
CA SER A 103 -1.73 6.45 11.36
C SER A 103 -1.46 5.39 12.43
N TYR A 104 -0.33 4.68 12.34
CA TYR A 104 0.09 3.71 13.35
C TYR A 104 0.91 4.35 14.47
N LEU A 105 1.79 5.29 14.12
CA LEU A 105 2.65 5.95 15.12
C LEU A 105 1.85 6.77 16.13
N ILE A 106 0.70 7.34 15.75
CA ILE A 106 -0.13 8.13 16.66
C ILE A 106 -0.67 7.32 17.84
N PHE A 107 -0.77 5.99 17.75
CA PHE A 107 -1.18 5.14 18.87
C PHE A 107 -0.21 5.19 20.06
N ASN A 108 1.04 5.51 19.80
CA ASN A 108 2.07 5.63 20.85
C ASN A 108 2.28 7.09 21.31
N LEU A 109 1.76 8.06 20.55
CA LEU A 109 1.99 9.49 20.80
C LEU A 109 0.87 10.16 21.59
N PHE A 110 -0.33 9.60 21.54
CA PHE A 110 -1.51 10.22 22.13
C PHE A 110 -2.29 9.22 23.00
N PRO A 111 -2.97 9.72 24.07
CA PRO A 111 -3.82 8.87 24.89
C PRO A 111 -4.94 8.24 24.06
N GLY A 112 -5.28 6.99 24.38
CA GLY A 112 -6.23 6.16 23.65
C GLY A 112 -7.69 6.55 23.79
N GLY A 113 -8.55 5.84 23.04
CA GLY A 113 -10.00 5.97 23.03
C GLY A 113 -10.57 5.98 21.62
N PHE A 114 -11.88 6.12 21.51
CA PHE A 114 -12.58 6.10 20.23
C PHE A 114 -12.10 7.22 19.27
N ILE A 115 -11.86 8.42 19.80
CA ILE A 115 -11.41 9.56 18.98
C ILE A 115 -10.04 9.26 18.33
N LEU A 116 -9.10 8.71 19.09
CA LEU A 116 -7.79 8.32 18.55
C LEU A 116 -7.94 7.26 17.45
N ALA A 117 -8.76 6.23 17.68
CA ALA A 117 -9.03 5.20 16.70
C ALA A 117 -9.69 5.77 15.43
N LEU A 118 -10.60 6.73 15.56
CA LEU A 118 -11.26 7.42 14.45
C LEU A 118 -10.24 8.24 13.63
N ILE A 119 -9.41 9.04 14.29
CA ILE A 119 -8.37 9.86 13.62
C ILE A 119 -7.40 8.95 12.87
N SER A 120 -6.92 7.88 13.52
CA SER A 120 -6.07 6.89 12.88
C SER A 120 -6.71 6.29 11.63
N THR A 121 -7.98 5.87 11.73
CA THR A 121 -8.73 5.30 10.60
C THR A 121 -8.86 6.30 9.45
N LEU A 122 -9.16 7.56 9.72
CA LEU A 122 -9.29 8.59 8.69
C LEU A 122 -7.94 8.88 7.99
N ILE A 123 -6.84 8.97 8.74
CA ILE A 123 -5.50 9.12 8.16
C ILE A 123 -5.13 7.90 7.31
N CYS A 124 -5.46 6.70 7.81
CA CYS A 124 -5.25 5.43 7.11
C CYS A 124 -5.98 5.42 5.75
N VAL A 125 -7.27 5.76 5.72
CA VAL A 125 -8.08 5.83 4.49
C VAL A 125 -7.46 6.77 3.46
N VAL A 126 -7.04 7.96 3.89
CA VAL A 126 -6.37 8.90 2.97
C VAL A 126 -5.06 8.30 2.44
N GLY A 127 -4.28 7.64 3.29
CA GLY A 127 -3.07 6.93 2.88
C GLY A 127 -3.34 5.83 1.87
N GLU A 128 -4.41 5.04 2.05
CA GLU A 128 -4.83 3.99 1.13
C GLU A 128 -5.20 4.54 -0.25
N ILE A 129 -6.00 5.60 -0.30
CA ILE A 129 -6.42 6.25 -1.55
C ILE A 129 -5.21 6.77 -2.35
N PHE A 130 -4.18 7.29 -1.66
CA PHE A 130 -2.96 7.78 -2.31
C PHE A 130 -1.94 6.70 -2.66
N SER A 131 -2.10 5.47 -2.18
CA SER A 131 -1.11 4.42 -2.41
C SER A 131 -1.63 3.27 -3.27
N LEU A 132 -2.74 2.63 -2.89
CA LEU A 132 -3.17 1.36 -3.47
C LEU A 132 -3.43 1.41 -4.98
N PRO A 133 -4.24 2.36 -5.51
CA PRO A 133 -4.53 2.43 -6.95
C PRO A 133 -3.26 2.72 -7.76
N PHE A 134 -2.43 3.61 -7.26
CA PHE A 134 -1.19 4.02 -7.92
C PHE A 134 -0.11 2.94 -7.89
N MET A 135 -0.07 2.11 -6.85
CA MET A 135 0.82 0.94 -6.78
C MET A 135 0.53 -0.05 -7.90
N ASN A 136 -0.74 -0.42 -8.08
CA ASN A 136 -1.13 -1.34 -9.15
C ASN A 136 -0.85 -0.72 -10.53
N SER A 137 -1.19 0.55 -10.74
CA SER A 137 -0.91 1.29 -11.98
C SER A 137 0.58 1.31 -12.29
N HIS A 138 1.45 1.62 -11.30
CA HIS A 138 2.90 1.62 -11.50
C HIS A 138 3.45 0.24 -11.85
N ALA A 139 3.00 -0.82 -11.18
CA ALA A 139 3.40 -2.18 -11.49
C ALA A 139 3.10 -2.55 -12.94
N MET A 140 1.92 -2.14 -13.45
CA MET A 140 1.49 -2.44 -14.80
C MET A 140 2.10 -1.53 -15.87
N SER A 141 2.52 -0.31 -15.54
CA SER A 141 3.11 0.64 -16.49
C SER A 141 4.46 0.18 -17.06
N ARG A 142 5.14 -0.74 -16.37
CA ARG A 142 6.43 -1.31 -16.79
C ARG A 142 6.31 -2.55 -17.67
N THR A 143 5.09 -2.98 -17.97
CA THR A 143 4.83 -4.24 -18.67
C THR A 143 4.65 -4.04 -20.17
N ASN A 144 5.06 -5.05 -20.96
CA ASN A 144 4.75 -5.22 -22.37
C ASN A 144 3.79 -6.42 -22.53
N ALA A 145 3.18 -6.55 -23.70
CA ALA A 145 2.24 -7.65 -23.98
C ALA A 145 2.81 -9.06 -23.67
N HIS A 146 4.14 -9.25 -23.82
CA HIS A 146 4.81 -10.54 -23.65
C HIS A 146 5.24 -10.85 -22.21
N ASN A 147 5.44 -9.85 -21.35
CA ASN A 147 5.96 -10.04 -19.99
C ASN A 147 4.96 -9.63 -18.88
N ARG A 148 3.77 -9.14 -19.25
CA ARG A 148 2.76 -8.64 -18.32
C ARG A 148 2.42 -9.64 -17.22
N GLY A 149 2.29 -10.93 -17.57
CA GLY A 149 1.99 -11.97 -16.60
C GLY A 149 3.09 -12.18 -15.56
N GLN A 150 4.37 -12.05 -15.94
CA GLN A 150 5.49 -12.21 -15.01
C GLN A 150 5.59 -11.04 -14.02
N TYR A 151 5.40 -9.80 -14.48
CA TYR A 151 5.38 -8.61 -13.63
C TYR A 151 4.19 -8.62 -12.66
N ALA A 152 2.99 -8.88 -13.19
CA ALA A 152 1.78 -9.01 -12.38
C ALA A 152 1.91 -10.15 -11.36
N GLY A 153 2.44 -11.30 -11.76
CA GLY A 153 2.65 -12.45 -10.88
C GLY A 153 3.58 -12.11 -9.72
N LEU A 154 4.70 -11.42 -9.98
CA LEU A 154 5.64 -11.03 -8.92
C LEU A 154 5.01 -10.00 -7.95
N PHE A 155 4.24 -9.05 -8.47
CA PHE A 155 3.49 -8.09 -7.65
C PHE A 155 2.46 -8.80 -6.75
N THR A 156 1.67 -9.71 -7.33
CA THR A 156 0.67 -10.48 -6.58
C THR A 156 1.31 -11.40 -5.54
N MET A 157 2.47 -12.02 -5.87
CA MET A 157 3.23 -12.82 -4.91
C MET A 157 3.68 -11.99 -3.70
N ALA A 158 4.17 -10.77 -3.90
CA ALA A 158 4.57 -9.90 -2.79
C ALA A 158 3.39 -9.65 -1.83
N TRP A 159 2.21 -9.37 -2.37
CA TRP A 159 0.98 -9.21 -1.59
C TRP A 159 0.57 -10.49 -0.87
N ALA A 160 0.57 -11.63 -1.56
CA ALA A 160 0.17 -12.93 -0.99
C ALA A 160 1.09 -13.36 0.16
N VAL A 161 2.41 -13.22 0.00
CA VAL A 161 3.37 -13.54 1.05
C VAL A 161 3.22 -12.59 2.23
N ALA A 162 3.03 -11.29 1.98
CA ALA A 162 2.81 -10.29 3.02
C ALA A 162 1.51 -10.56 3.81
N GLN A 163 0.45 -11.00 3.14
CA GLN A 163 -0.83 -11.33 3.77
C GLN A 163 -0.72 -12.48 4.79
N VAL A 164 0.18 -13.42 4.56
CA VAL A 164 0.43 -14.54 5.48
C VAL A 164 1.40 -14.15 6.59
N LEU A 165 2.53 -13.54 6.22
CA LEU A 165 3.61 -13.24 7.16
C LEU A 165 3.32 -12.02 8.04
N GLY A 166 2.64 -11.00 7.49
CA GLY A 166 2.34 -9.76 8.21
C GLY A 166 1.55 -9.99 9.48
N PRO A 167 0.34 -10.58 9.43
CA PRO A 167 -0.46 -10.87 10.62
C PRO A 167 0.26 -11.77 11.63
N ALA A 168 0.97 -12.79 11.16
CA ALA A 168 1.72 -13.70 12.01
C ALA A 168 2.81 -12.96 12.79
N ALA A 169 3.62 -12.16 12.09
CA ALA A 169 4.69 -11.37 12.73
C ALA A 169 4.12 -10.29 13.65
N GLY A 170 3.09 -9.54 13.22
CA GLY A 170 2.46 -8.52 14.05
C GLY A 170 1.90 -9.07 15.35
N SER A 171 1.20 -10.20 15.27
CA SER A 171 0.66 -10.89 16.45
C SER A 171 1.77 -11.35 17.41
N GLN A 172 2.86 -11.91 16.89
CA GLN A 172 4.01 -12.35 17.69
C GLN A 172 4.72 -11.16 18.36
N ILE A 173 4.91 -10.06 17.64
CA ILE A 173 5.51 -8.85 18.21
C ILE A 173 4.61 -8.28 19.30
N ALA A 174 3.30 -8.16 19.05
CA ALA A 174 2.35 -7.67 20.03
C ALA A 174 2.29 -8.55 21.29
N TYR A 175 2.37 -9.87 21.11
CA TYR A 175 2.35 -10.83 22.24
C TYR A 175 3.61 -10.77 23.08
N ASN A 176 4.80 -10.75 22.46
CA ASN A 176 6.07 -10.84 23.18
C ASN A 176 6.59 -9.48 23.67
N PHE A 177 6.32 -8.40 22.94
CA PHE A 177 6.91 -7.06 23.18
C PHE A 177 5.87 -5.96 23.40
N GLY A 178 4.59 -6.30 23.34
CA GLY A 178 3.48 -5.36 23.51
C GLY A 178 3.11 -4.58 22.25
N PHE A 179 1.90 -4.00 22.27
CA PHE A 179 1.37 -3.22 21.13
C PHE A 179 2.16 -1.96 20.86
N ALA A 180 2.70 -1.29 21.87
CA ALA A 180 3.50 -0.09 21.69
C ALA A 180 4.73 -0.35 20.80
N THR A 181 5.49 -1.41 21.10
CA THR A 181 6.63 -1.83 20.27
C THR A 181 6.20 -2.19 18.85
N MET A 182 5.07 -2.88 18.71
CA MET A 182 4.52 -3.26 17.43
C MET A 182 4.20 -2.03 16.56
N TRP A 183 3.53 -1.00 17.13
CA TRP A 183 3.19 0.21 16.35
C TRP A 183 4.42 1.01 15.94
N TRP A 184 5.47 1.07 16.77
CA TRP A 184 6.75 1.68 16.37
C TRP A 184 7.39 0.95 15.19
N ILE A 185 7.44 -0.39 15.24
CA ILE A 185 8.01 -1.21 14.17
C ILE A 185 7.19 -1.07 12.89
N MET A 186 5.87 -1.21 12.97
CA MET A 186 5.00 -1.15 11.79
C MET A 186 4.97 0.25 11.17
N GLY A 187 4.85 1.30 11.99
CA GLY A 187 4.95 2.67 11.49
C GLY A 187 6.30 2.97 10.83
N GLY A 188 7.39 2.54 11.48
CA GLY A 188 8.75 2.66 10.92
C GLY A 188 8.93 1.91 9.59
N THR A 189 8.34 0.71 9.47
CA THR A 189 8.38 -0.08 8.23
C THR A 189 7.68 0.63 7.08
N PHE A 190 6.54 1.27 7.33
CA PHE A 190 5.87 2.11 6.33
C PHE A 190 6.76 3.28 5.88
N LEU A 191 7.45 3.94 6.82
CA LEU A 191 8.35 5.04 6.48
C LEU A 191 9.55 4.57 5.65
N ILE A 192 10.09 3.40 5.95
CA ILE A 192 11.15 2.77 5.13
C ILE A 192 10.63 2.48 3.71
N ALA A 193 9.44 1.91 3.59
CA ALA A 193 8.83 1.69 2.29
C ALA A 193 8.59 3.00 1.52
N ALA A 194 8.14 4.07 2.21
CA ALA A 194 7.95 5.39 1.62
C ALA A 194 9.25 5.99 1.07
N ILE A 195 10.34 5.88 1.81
CA ILE A 195 11.67 6.29 1.36
C ILE A 195 12.08 5.47 0.12
N GLY A 196 11.88 4.15 0.15
CA GLY A 196 12.17 3.29 -1.00
C GLY A 196 11.38 3.68 -2.25
N PHE A 197 10.09 4.00 -2.14
CA PHE A 197 9.28 4.50 -3.26
C PHE A 197 9.73 5.87 -3.76
N SER A 198 10.21 6.74 -2.88
CA SER A 198 10.69 8.06 -3.28
C SER A 198 12.04 8.05 -4.00
N TYR A 199 12.82 6.98 -3.82
CA TYR A 199 14.13 6.77 -4.45
C TYR A 199 14.04 6.21 -5.88
N LEU A 200 12.93 5.63 -6.25
CA LEU A 200 12.68 4.97 -7.55
C LEU A 200 12.17 5.96 -8.61
#